data_71580387debcfaf8a9e37e2683fe4f41
#
_entry.id   71580387debcfaf8a9e37e2683fe4f41
#
_cell.length_a   1.000
_cell.length_b   1.000
_cell.length_c   1.000
_cell.angle_alpha   90.00
_cell.angle_beta   90.00
_cell.angle_gamma   90.00
#
_symmetry.space_group_name_H-M   'P 1'
#
loop_
_entity.id
_entity.type
_entity.pdbx_description
1 polymer ?
#
loop_
_entity_poly.entity_id
_entity_poly.type
_entity_poly.pdbx_seq_one_letter_code
_entity_poly.pdbx_strand_id
1 'polypeptide(L)'
;MDDAGSPPTKGSLPPRGAPLRFGGFTLDLDGCSLSNTDGGDIPLTRSEFALLREFIRHPGRVLSRGYLIDALAGKRPDPFDRSIDMLVGRLRRKIEPDAKPPRLIVTVPGEGYKFAAPIRTEALKLSSESATPKPTASLPNKQEPPRLSMVVLPFANLSGDLEQEHFVDGVTESLTTDLSRIRGGVIIARNTAFAYKGKPLDVKTVGRELNVRYVIEGSVQRGGNRMRVNVQLIDAETGNHLWAERFDKPLTDLFDMQNEIVARLASALNDQLAAAEARRAEKAPTPDSMDLYFQGMAWINKGHAPENVAQAHSYFDRALIADPGNFEALVGSARADAVEGINLFGTDPAAALAASEAKLIKALSSVPDHPRGHMWLGLVDIWTKRAAEGIAKCEHALELDRNLAEAHANIGFGKIFIGRAEETEAHIAEAMRLSPRDTYAYIWMGRAGLANLHLGSWEQAVAWYRRSIDANRNFPYIYFVLGAGLAQLARLDEARSATKAGLALNPTFAVTRFHAAWAAMSDDPRYLSQLEPILEGMRKAGVPEQ
;
A
#
# COMPACT_ATOMS: atom_id res chain seq x y z
N MET A 1 31.51 34.30 -37.63
CA MET A 1 32.28 34.08 -36.41
C MET A 1 31.31 33.57 -35.39
N ASP A 2 31.28 32.32 -35.37
CA ASP A 2 31.10 31.31 -34.37
C ASP A 2 29.86 31.40 -33.47
N ASP A 3 28.86 30.72 -33.99
CA ASP A 3 27.68 30.27 -33.26
C ASP A 3 27.99 28.88 -32.70
N ALA A 4 28.30 28.81 -31.40
CA ALA A 4 28.55 27.57 -30.70
C ALA A 4 27.24 27.02 -30.16
N GLY A 5 26.69 26.04 -30.86
CA GLY A 5 25.45 25.36 -30.50
C GLY A 5 25.49 24.71 -29.11
N SER A 6 24.45 24.99 -28.32
CA SER A 6 24.15 24.31 -27.07
C SER A 6 23.86 22.82 -27.27
N PRO A 7 24.26 21.92 -26.34
CA PRO A 7 24.03 20.49 -26.48
C PRO A 7 22.55 20.14 -26.32
N PRO A 8 22.05 19.10 -27.05
CA PRO A 8 20.63 18.72 -26.98
C PRO A 8 20.29 18.08 -25.63
N THR A 9 19.18 18.51 -25.07
CA THR A 9 18.51 18.03 -23.86
C THR A 9 18.23 16.53 -23.89
N LYS A 10 18.46 15.87 -22.77
CA LYS A 10 18.19 14.45 -22.49
C LYS A 10 16.74 14.08 -22.81
N GLY A 11 16.55 13.06 -23.66
CA GLY A 11 15.26 12.58 -24.09
C GLY A 11 14.48 11.91 -22.95
N SER A 12 13.37 12.52 -22.57
CA SER A 12 12.30 11.86 -21.82
C SER A 12 11.48 11.01 -22.79
N LEU A 13 11.07 9.80 -22.37
CA LEU A 13 10.09 8.99 -23.10
C LEU A 13 8.80 9.79 -23.30
N PRO A 14 8.17 9.68 -24.48
CA PRO A 14 6.87 10.32 -24.73
C PRO A 14 5.77 9.71 -23.85
N PRO A 15 4.66 10.45 -23.62
CA PRO A 15 3.53 9.97 -22.86
C PRO A 15 2.98 8.66 -23.46
N ARG A 16 2.52 7.73 -22.61
CA ARG A 16 1.85 6.49 -23.01
C ARG A 16 0.72 6.79 -24.01
N GLY A 17 0.69 6.06 -25.12
CA GLY A 17 -0.36 6.13 -26.11
C GLY A 17 -0.07 6.95 -27.38
N ALA A 18 1.05 7.68 -27.47
CA ALA A 18 1.39 8.39 -28.72
C ALA A 18 2.35 7.58 -29.59
N PRO A 19 2.03 7.33 -30.88
CA PRO A 19 2.93 6.62 -31.78
C PRO A 19 4.22 7.41 -32.02
N LEU A 20 5.34 6.70 -32.07
CA LEU A 20 6.67 7.25 -32.29
C LEU A 20 7.06 7.15 -33.77
N ARG A 21 7.53 8.24 -34.37
CA ARG A 21 7.99 8.25 -35.78
C ARG A 21 9.51 8.40 -35.87
N PHE A 22 10.12 7.56 -36.66
CA PHE A 22 11.57 7.62 -37.00
C PHE A 22 11.83 7.02 -38.38
N GLY A 23 12.69 7.61 -39.15
CA GLY A 23 13.22 7.02 -40.41
C GLY A 23 12.16 6.54 -41.42
N GLY A 24 10.93 7.10 -41.39
CA GLY A 24 9.83 6.64 -42.24
C GLY A 24 8.98 5.52 -41.62
N PHE A 25 9.09 5.28 -40.32
CA PHE A 25 8.33 4.26 -39.59
C PHE A 25 7.52 4.90 -38.46
N THR A 26 6.41 4.27 -38.14
CA THR A 26 5.57 4.57 -36.97
C THR A 26 5.57 3.36 -36.05
N LEU A 27 6.04 3.54 -34.81
CA LEU A 27 6.07 2.51 -33.78
C LEU A 27 5.01 2.80 -32.73
N ASP A 28 4.13 1.83 -32.52
CA ASP A 28 3.20 1.79 -31.38
C ASP A 28 3.81 0.89 -30.30
N LEU A 29 4.16 1.50 -29.17
CA LEU A 29 4.76 0.76 -28.03
C LEU A 29 3.73 -0.05 -27.26
N ASP A 30 2.46 0.40 -27.22
CA ASP A 30 1.38 -0.24 -26.49
C ASP A 30 0.77 -1.38 -27.31
N GLY A 31 0.53 -1.14 -28.60
CA GLY A 31 0.09 -2.17 -29.56
C GLY A 31 1.18 -3.14 -30.03
N CYS A 32 2.44 -2.92 -29.62
CA CYS A 32 3.60 -3.73 -30.04
C CYS A 32 3.72 -3.87 -31.56
N SER A 33 3.38 -2.84 -32.33
CA SER A 33 3.38 -2.85 -33.81
C SER A 33 4.31 -1.80 -34.40
N LEU A 34 4.86 -2.13 -35.60
CA LEU A 34 5.66 -1.23 -36.41
C LEU A 34 5.04 -1.15 -37.81
N SER A 35 4.74 0.06 -38.28
CA SER A 35 4.24 0.31 -39.64
C SER A 35 5.13 1.28 -40.41
N ASN A 36 5.12 1.19 -41.73
CA ASN A 36 5.79 2.14 -42.59
C ASN A 36 4.92 3.39 -42.84
N THR A 37 5.44 4.41 -43.49
CA THR A 37 4.70 5.65 -43.84
C THR A 37 3.48 5.41 -44.72
N ASP A 38 3.40 4.30 -45.44
CA ASP A 38 2.29 3.93 -46.32
C ASP A 38 1.23 3.08 -45.59
N GLY A 39 1.39 2.90 -44.28
CA GLY A 39 0.44 2.14 -43.44
C GLY A 39 0.65 0.63 -43.48
N GLY A 40 1.68 0.12 -44.16
CA GLY A 40 1.99 -1.30 -44.20
C GLY A 40 2.63 -1.80 -42.89
N ASP A 41 2.09 -2.85 -42.33
CA ASP A 41 2.62 -3.49 -41.12
C ASP A 41 3.95 -4.21 -41.40
N ILE A 42 4.94 -4.01 -40.51
CA ILE A 42 6.22 -4.69 -40.54
C ILE A 42 6.27 -5.70 -39.40
N PRO A 43 6.15 -7.01 -39.67
CA PRO A 43 6.08 -8.01 -38.63
C PRO A 43 7.46 -8.13 -37.93
N LEU A 44 7.49 -7.78 -36.64
CA LEU A 44 8.64 -7.98 -35.77
C LEU A 44 8.40 -9.17 -34.84
N THR A 45 9.44 -9.98 -34.66
CA THR A 45 9.42 -10.97 -33.57
C THR A 45 9.50 -10.27 -32.23
N ARG A 46 9.15 -10.97 -31.14
CA ARG A 46 9.21 -10.43 -29.77
C ARG A 46 10.59 -9.89 -29.41
N SER A 47 11.65 -10.60 -29.80
CA SER A 47 13.04 -10.18 -29.55
C SER A 47 13.45 -8.98 -30.41
N GLU A 48 13.04 -8.91 -31.67
CA GLU A 48 13.28 -7.76 -32.54
C GLU A 48 12.57 -6.50 -32.07
N PHE A 49 11.32 -6.63 -31.62
CA PHE A 49 10.56 -5.53 -31.04
C PHE A 49 11.19 -5.04 -29.74
N ALA A 50 11.61 -5.97 -28.84
CA ALA A 50 12.30 -5.62 -27.61
C ALA A 50 13.61 -4.89 -27.85
N LEU A 51 14.39 -5.34 -28.85
CA LEU A 51 15.64 -4.68 -29.26
C LEU A 51 15.38 -3.28 -29.82
N LEU A 52 14.39 -3.11 -30.70
CA LEU A 52 14.02 -1.81 -31.26
C LEU A 52 13.57 -0.85 -30.16
N ARG A 53 12.73 -1.33 -29.23
CA ARG A 53 12.29 -0.55 -28.06
C ARG A 53 13.46 -0.09 -27.21
N GLU A 54 14.49 -0.92 -27.03
CA GLU A 54 15.67 -0.56 -26.25
C GLU A 54 16.51 0.50 -26.95
N PHE A 55 16.67 0.41 -28.27
CA PHE A 55 17.32 1.46 -29.06
C PHE A 55 16.58 2.80 -29.01
N ILE A 56 15.24 2.77 -29.05
CA ILE A 56 14.40 3.98 -29.00
C ILE A 56 14.41 4.62 -27.61
N ARG A 57 14.60 3.83 -26.55
CA ARG A 57 14.79 4.36 -25.18
C ARG A 57 16.10 5.13 -25.02
N HIS A 58 17.10 4.84 -25.86
CA HIS A 58 18.43 5.43 -25.77
C HIS A 58 18.88 6.04 -27.10
N PRO A 59 18.12 7.02 -27.67
CA PRO A 59 18.42 7.60 -28.98
C PRO A 59 19.79 8.30 -28.96
N GLY A 60 20.55 8.08 -29.99
CA GLY A 60 21.88 8.69 -30.13
C GLY A 60 22.98 8.13 -29.23
N ARG A 61 22.67 7.17 -28.35
CA ARG A 61 23.61 6.59 -27.39
C ARG A 61 24.19 5.27 -27.92
N VAL A 62 25.48 5.01 -27.66
CA VAL A 62 26.09 3.72 -27.98
C VAL A 62 25.71 2.73 -26.90
N LEU A 63 25.11 1.61 -27.29
CA LEU A 63 24.73 0.51 -26.41
C LEU A 63 25.69 -0.65 -26.64
N SER A 64 26.38 -1.09 -25.60
CA SER A 64 27.31 -2.21 -25.69
C SER A 64 26.59 -3.53 -25.95
N ARG A 65 27.27 -4.51 -26.53
CA ARG A 65 26.72 -5.86 -26.77
C ARG A 65 26.29 -6.52 -25.47
N GLY A 66 27.10 -6.38 -24.40
CA GLY A 66 26.78 -6.90 -23.09
C GLY A 66 25.49 -6.27 -22.53
N TYR A 67 25.36 -4.95 -22.57
CA TYR A 67 24.16 -4.25 -22.15
C TYR A 67 22.90 -4.73 -22.90
N LEU A 68 22.98 -4.89 -24.24
CA LEU A 68 21.86 -5.34 -25.05
C LEU A 68 21.46 -6.79 -24.74
N ILE A 69 22.45 -7.67 -24.48
CA ILE A 69 22.18 -9.05 -24.03
C ILE A 69 21.44 -9.03 -22.69
N ASP A 70 21.93 -8.28 -21.72
CA ASP A 70 21.35 -8.21 -20.37
C ASP A 70 19.93 -7.60 -20.40
N ALA A 71 19.71 -6.55 -21.19
CA ALA A 71 18.40 -5.90 -21.34
C ALA A 71 17.36 -6.82 -22.00
N LEU A 72 17.78 -7.80 -22.80
CA LEU A 72 16.91 -8.77 -23.47
C LEU A 72 16.78 -10.09 -22.71
N ALA A 73 17.71 -10.46 -21.83
CA ALA A 73 17.75 -11.72 -21.08
C ALA A 73 16.63 -11.90 -20.04
N GLY A 74 15.93 -10.84 -19.66
CA GLY A 74 14.81 -10.89 -18.68
C GLY A 74 13.53 -11.62 -19.16
N LYS A 75 13.50 -12.22 -20.35
CA LYS A 75 12.36 -12.99 -20.89
C LYS A 75 12.92 -14.18 -21.67
N ARG A 76 12.65 -15.41 -21.21
CA ARG A 76 13.06 -16.71 -21.76
C ARG A 76 13.65 -16.59 -23.18
N PRO A 77 14.98 -16.77 -23.35
CA PRO A 77 15.61 -16.64 -24.66
C PRO A 77 15.02 -17.69 -25.61
N ASP A 78 14.63 -17.22 -26.80
CA ASP A 78 14.34 -18.15 -27.90
C ASP A 78 15.65 -18.93 -28.18
N PRO A 79 15.63 -20.27 -28.29
CA PRO A 79 16.81 -21.07 -28.52
C PRO A 79 17.61 -20.66 -29.78
N PHE A 80 17.04 -19.87 -30.70
CA PHE A 80 17.63 -19.39 -31.93
C PHE A 80 18.29 -18.02 -31.84
N ASP A 81 18.15 -17.24 -30.76
CA ASP A 81 18.74 -15.89 -30.61
C ASP A 81 20.06 -15.91 -29.83
N ARG A 82 21.04 -16.67 -30.33
CA ARG A 82 22.36 -16.84 -29.66
C ARG A 82 23.33 -15.68 -29.83
N SER A 83 23.03 -14.68 -30.65
CA SER A 83 23.93 -13.53 -30.88
C SER A 83 23.16 -12.25 -31.12
N ILE A 84 23.49 -11.20 -30.36
CA ILE A 84 22.93 -9.85 -30.53
C ILE A 84 23.21 -9.31 -31.92
N ASP A 85 24.35 -9.67 -32.51
CA ASP A 85 24.76 -9.24 -33.86
C ASP A 85 23.82 -9.80 -34.93
N MET A 86 23.32 -11.04 -34.74
CA MET A 86 22.31 -11.65 -35.62
C MET A 86 20.95 -10.97 -35.48
N LEU A 87 20.56 -10.63 -34.25
CA LEU A 87 19.30 -9.96 -34.00
C LEU A 87 19.28 -8.55 -34.58
N VAL A 88 20.36 -7.79 -34.41
CA VAL A 88 20.57 -6.50 -35.08
C VAL A 88 20.52 -6.64 -36.59
N GLY A 89 21.18 -7.67 -37.15
CA GLY A 89 21.16 -7.95 -38.58
C GLY A 89 19.76 -8.25 -39.13
N ARG A 90 18.93 -8.98 -38.38
CA ARG A 90 17.51 -9.25 -38.73
C ARG A 90 16.68 -7.98 -38.68
N LEU A 91 16.83 -7.20 -37.63
CA LEU A 91 16.10 -5.94 -37.46
C LEU A 91 16.44 -4.95 -38.58
N ARG A 92 17.74 -4.78 -38.92
CA ARG A 92 18.17 -3.93 -40.03
C ARG A 92 17.52 -4.32 -41.34
N ARG A 93 17.48 -5.63 -41.69
CA ARG A 93 16.83 -6.10 -42.92
C ARG A 93 15.35 -5.73 -43.02
N LYS A 94 14.68 -5.48 -41.91
CA LYS A 94 13.27 -5.11 -41.87
C LYS A 94 13.05 -3.59 -41.92
N ILE A 95 13.94 -2.80 -41.29
CA ILE A 95 13.76 -1.35 -41.18
C ILE A 95 14.66 -0.53 -42.11
N GLU A 96 15.73 -1.14 -42.67
CA GLU A 96 16.67 -0.50 -43.59
C GLU A 96 17.29 -1.50 -44.60
N PRO A 97 16.44 -2.23 -45.40
CA PRO A 97 16.92 -3.35 -46.24
C PRO A 97 17.99 -2.94 -47.25
N ASP A 98 17.90 -1.73 -47.80
CA ASP A 98 18.77 -1.25 -48.91
C ASP A 98 19.87 -0.30 -48.43
N ALA A 99 19.97 -0.01 -47.13
CA ALA A 99 20.95 0.94 -46.61
C ALA A 99 22.35 0.32 -46.44
N LYS A 100 23.26 0.69 -47.31
CA LYS A 100 24.70 0.36 -47.21
C LYS A 100 25.52 1.64 -47.31
N PRO A 101 26.08 2.18 -46.20
CA PRO A 101 26.07 1.68 -44.83
C PRO A 101 24.72 1.89 -44.13
N PRO A 102 24.42 1.10 -43.03
CA PRO A 102 23.22 1.28 -42.23
C PRO A 102 23.12 2.68 -41.62
N ARG A 103 21.91 3.29 -41.67
CA ARG A 103 21.69 4.68 -41.25
C ARG A 103 20.85 4.80 -39.94
N LEU A 104 19.99 3.83 -39.68
CA LEU A 104 19.12 3.85 -38.49
C LEU A 104 19.82 3.22 -37.30
N ILE A 105 20.38 2.03 -37.47
CA ILE A 105 21.16 1.36 -36.41
C ILE A 105 22.61 1.29 -36.91
N VAL A 106 23.48 2.11 -36.34
CA VAL A 106 24.89 2.23 -36.75
C VAL A 106 25.77 1.35 -35.85
N THR A 107 26.71 0.61 -36.43
CA THR A 107 27.72 -0.13 -35.66
C THR A 107 28.85 0.82 -35.26
N VAL A 108 29.21 0.83 -34.00
CA VAL A 108 30.37 1.51 -33.44
C VAL A 108 31.44 0.46 -33.17
N PRO A 109 32.52 0.41 -33.96
CA PRO A 109 33.54 -0.63 -33.84
C PRO A 109 34.14 -0.71 -32.44
N GLY A 110 34.20 -1.93 -31.88
CA GLY A 110 34.72 -2.17 -30.54
C GLY A 110 33.74 -1.86 -29.38
N GLU A 111 32.73 -0.99 -29.56
CA GLU A 111 31.85 -0.52 -28.48
C GLU A 111 30.44 -1.11 -28.55
N GLY A 112 29.83 -1.23 -29.74
CA GLY A 112 28.46 -1.77 -29.83
C GLY A 112 27.64 -1.15 -30.96
N TYR A 113 26.39 -0.76 -30.65
CA TYR A 113 25.41 -0.25 -31.62
C TYR A 113 24.79 1.07 -31.14
N LYS A 114 24.46 1.96 -32.09
CA LYS A 114 23.85 3.27 -31.86
C LYS A 114 22.64 3.46 -32.75
N PHE A 115 21.51 3.92 -32.17
CA PHE A 115 20.35 4.35 -32.96
C PHE A 115 20.53 5.82 -33.37
N ALA A 116 20.66 6.07 -34.66
CA ALA A 116 21.04 7.39 -35.17
C ALA A 116 19.87 8.21 -35.75
N ALA A 117 18.67 7.60 -35.86
CA ALA A 117 17.51 8.30 -36.38
C ALA A 117 16.90 9.28 -35.35
N PRO A 118 16.49 10.49 -35.77
CA PRO A 118 15.70 11.39 -34.90
C PRO A 118 14.32 10.79 -34.64
N ILE A 119 13.89 10.78 -33.37
CA ILE A 119 12.57 10.30 -32.97
C ILE A 119 11.63 11.51 -32.82
N ARG A 120 10.45 11.44 -33.40
CA ARG A 120 9.40 12.47 -33.31
C ARG A 120 8.14 11.88 -32.72
N THR A 121 7.45 12.63 -31.86
CA THR A 121 6.14 12.29 -31.32
C THR A 121 5.09 13.18 -31.98
N GLU A 122 4.00 12.63 -32.52
CA GLU A 122 2.90 13.41 -33.04
C GLU A 122 1.90 13.72 -31.91
N ALA A 123 1.84 15.00 -31.51
CA ALA A 123 0.70 15.49 -30.76
C ALA A 123 -0.46 15.73 -31.75
N LEU A 124 -1.61 15.14 -31.49
CA LEU A 124 -2.86 15.33 -32.26
C LEU A 124 -3.16 16.81 -32.44
N LYS A 125 -3.04 17.31 -33.68
CA LYS A 125 -3.57 18.62 -34.10
C LYS A 125 -5.05 18.45 -34.39
N LEU A 126 -5.91 18.95 -33.52
CA LEU A 126 -7.26 19.33 -33.87
C LEU A 126 -7.20 20.73 -34.48
N SER A 127 -7.64 20.82 -35.75
CA SER A 127 -7.76 22.04 -36.50
C SER A 127 -8.85 22.95 -35.93
N SER A 128 -8.51 24.21 -35.70
CA SER A 128 -9.44 25.34 -35.84
C SER A 128 -8.66 26.60 -36.16
N GLU A 129 -9.07 27.24 -37.24
CA GLU A 129 -8.53 28.50 -37.79
C GLU A 129 -8.81 29.71 -36.90
N SER A 130 -7.90 30.67 -37.08
CA SER A 130 -7.98 32.11 -36.87
C SER A 130 -8.23 32.70 -35.49
N ALA A 131 -7.18 33.28 -34.95
CA ALA A 131 -7.04 34.71 -34.62
C ALA A 131 -5.78 34.92 -33.75
N THR A 132 -4.86 35.71 -34.24
CA THR A 132 -3.72 36.24 -33.46
C THR A 132 -4.18 37.13 -32.33
N PRO A 133 -3.70 36.92 -31.11
CA PRO A 133 -3.08 38.01 -30.35
C PRO A 133 -1.70 37.63 -29.79
N LYS A 134 -0.93 38.68 -29.49
CA LYS A 134 0.45 38.74 -29.03
C LYS A 134 0.74 37.80 -27.86
N PRO A 135 2.00 37.28 -27.74
CA PRO A 135 2.37 36.35 -26.69
C PRO A 135 2.54 37.06 -25.34
N THR A 136 1.61 36.83 -24.45
CA THR A 136 1.85 36.95 -23.02
C THR A 136 2.49 35.62 -22.59
N ALA A 137 3.68 35.66 -22.06
CA ALA A 137 4.38 34.49 -21.55
C ALA A 137 3.57 33.89 -20.38
N SER A 138 2.74 32.88 -20.68
CA SER A 138 2.16 31.99 -19.68
C SER A 138 3.24 31.01 -19.24
N LEU A 139 3.54 31.04 -17.95
CA LEU A 139 4.35 30.04 -17.25
C LEU A 139 3.87 28.62 -17.60
N PRO A 140 4.76 27.61 -17.70
CA PRO A 140 4.37 26.25 -18.02
C PRO A 140 3.35 25.76 -17.00
N ASN A 141 2.24 25.23 -17.51
CA ASN A 141 1.16 24.64 -16.73
C ASN A 141 1.77 23.57 -15.80
N LYS A 142 1.78 23.85 -14.50
CA LYS A 142 2.34 22.99 -13.48
C LYS A 142 1.43 21.77 -13.38
N GLN A 143 1.80 20.68 -14.02
CA GLN A 143 1.11 19.42 -13.80
C GLN A 143 1.21 19.07 -12.31
N GLU A 144 0.06 18.95 -11.66
CA GLU A 144 0.04 18.50 -10.27
C GLU A 144 0.70 17.13 -10.15
N PRO A 145 1.54 16.90 -9.13
CA PRO A 145 2.15 15.61 -8.93
C PRO A 145 1.07 14.53 -8.69
N PRO A 146 1.29 13.30 -9.18
CA PRO A 146 0.37 12.19 -8.91
C PRO A 146 0.10 12.04 -7.41
N ARG A 147 -1.12 11.72 -7.01
CA ARG A 147 -1.58 11.76 -5.61
C ARG A 147 -0.68 10.99 -4.65
N LEU A 148 -0.35 9.75 -4.97
CA LEU A 148 0.50 8.91 -4.14
C LEU A 148 1.92 8.82 -4.73
N SER A 149 2.46 9.95 -5.21
CA SER A 149 3.82 10.01 -5.73
C SER A 149 4.81 10.32 -4.63
N MET A 150 5.87 9.51 -4.55
CA MET A 150 6.88 9.65 -3.51
C MET A 150 8.28 9.28 -3.97
N VAL A 151 9.27 9.79 -3.25
CA VAL A 151 10.68 9.43 -3.40
C VAL A 151 11.26 9.06 -2.04
N VAL A 152 12.05 7.99 -2.01
CA VAL A 152 12.90 7.65 -0.86
C VAL A 152 14.28 8.22 -1.15
N LEU A 153 14.67 9.27 -0.44
CA LEU A 153 16.00 9.85 -0.56
C LEU A 153 17.04 8.94 0.11
N PRO A 154 18.28 8.91 -0.39
CA PRO A 154 19.36 8.19 0.27
C PRO A 154 19.51 8.67 1.71
N PHE A 155 19.48 7.72 2.65
CA PHE A 155 19.60 8.04 4.07
C PHE A 155 21.00 8.60 4.38
N ALA A 156 21.07 9.52 5.32
CA ALA A 156 22.34 10.11 5.76
C ALA A 156 23.06 9.15 6.73
N ASN A 157 24.32 8.84 6.45
CA ASN A 157 25.17 8.12 7.40
C ASN A 157 25.79 9.11 8.40
N LEU A 158 25.30 9.10 9.63
CA LEU A 158 25.80 9.96 10.72
C LEU A 158 26.88 9.28 11.58
N SER A 159 27.27 8.07 11.24
CA SER A 159 28.26 7.30 12.01
C SER A 159 29.71 7.69 11.70
N GLY A 160 29.96 8.32 10.55
CA GLY A 160 31.30 8.54 10.03
C GLY A 160 32.04 7.27 9.59
N ASP A 161 31.39 6.12 9.66
CA ASP A 161 31.94 4.80 9.32
C ASP A 161 31.52 4.44 7.88
N LEU A 162 32.47 4.37 6.97
CA LEU A 162 32.25 4.04 5.57
C LEU A 162 31.76 2.60 5.37
N GLU A 163 32.06 1.68 6.28
CA GLU A 163 31.57 0.29 6.19
C GLU A 163 30.05 0.22 6.38
N GLN A 164 29.44 1.23 6.99
CA GLN A 164 27.99 1.32 7.16
C GLN A 164 27.26 1.86 5.92
N GLU A 165 27.96 2.39 4.93
CA GLU A 165 27.32 2.93 3.70
C GLU A 165 26.48 1.87 2.98
N HIS A 166 26.96 0.64 2.88
CA HIS A 166 26.22 -0.46 2.24
C HIS A 166 24.91 -0.78 2.98
N PHE A 167 24.93 -0.72 4.32
CA PHE A 167 23.71 -0.92 5.10
C PHE A 167 22.72 0.22 4.89
N VAL A 168 23.21 1.47 4.93
CA VAL A 168 22.39 2.68 4.73
C VAL A 168 21.73 2.66 3.34
N ASP A 169 22.52 2.31 2.32
CA ASP A 169 22.02 2.18 0.95
C ASP A 169 21.01 1.03 0.83
N GLY A 170 21.23 -0.08 1.54
CA GLY A 170 20.33 -1.23 1.60
C GLY A 170 18.97 -0.90 2.23
N VAL A 171 18.96 -0.11 3.32
CA VAL A 171 17.71 0.39 3.91
C VAL A 171 16.92 1.22 2.90
N THR A 172 17.57 2.14 2.20
CA THR A 172 16.94 2.98 1.17
C THR A 172 16.36 2.13 0.03
N GLU A 173 17.09 1.11 -0.42
CA GLU A 173 16.67 0.22 -1.50
C GLU A 173 15.47 -0.65 -1.10
N SER A 174 15.51 -1.23 0.09
CA SER A 174 14.42 -2.05 0.62
C SER A 174 13.14 -1.23 0.79
N LEU A 175 13.24 -0.03 1.36
CA LEU A 175 12.12 0.90 1.46
C LEU A 175 11.54 1.24 0.08
N THR A 176 12.38 1.58 -0.88
CA THR A 176 11.94 1.89 -2.26
C THR A 176 11.21 0.70 -2.88
N THR A 177 11.72 -0.52 -2.68
CA THR A 177 11.14 -1.76 -3.23
C THR A 177 9.78 -2.07 -2.60
N ASP A 178 9.68 -2.02 -1.28
CA ASP A 178 8.43 -2.38 -0.58
C ASP A 178 7.34 -1.32 -0.78
N LEU A 179 7.72 -0.03 -0.82
CA LEU A 179 6.78 1.05 -1.14
C LEU A 179 6.28 1.00 -2.58
N SER A 180 7.06 0.44 -3.51
CA SER A 180 6.62 0.26 -4.90
C SER A 180 5.46 -0.73 -5.06
N ARG A 181 5.17 -1.52 -4.02
CA ARG A 181 4.03 -2.44 -3.96
C ARG A 181 2.73 -1.76 -3.56
N ILE A 182 2.79 -0.51 -3.08
CA ILE A 182 1.59 0.28 -2.76
C ILE A 182 0.83 0.55 -4.06
N ARG A 183 -0.41 0.06 -4.15
CA ARG A 183 -1.26 0.25 -5.33
C ARG A 183 -1.59 1.72 -5.53
N GLY A 184 -1.53 2.16 -6.80
CA GLY A 184 -1.72 3.57 -7.14
C GLY A 184 -0.56 4.48 -6.75
N GLY A 185 0.46 3.98 -6.07
CA GLY A 185 1.67 4.70 -5.74
C GLY A 185 2.62 4.84 -6.93
N VAL A 186 3.21 6.02 -7.09
CA VAL A 186 4.28 6.29 -8.04
C VAL A 186 5.55 6.51 -7.24
N ILE A 187 6.44 5.53 -7.25
CA ILE A 187 7.72 5.61 -6.53
C ILE A 187 8.84 5.97 -7.51
N ILE A 188 9.60 7.00 -7.19
CA ILE A 188 10.78 7.39 -7.97
C ILE A 188 11.85 6.30 -7.84
N ALA A 189 12.38 5.87 -8.98
CA ALA A 189 13.39 4.82 -9.03
C ALA A 189 14.66 5.22 -8.24
N ARG A 190 15.26 4.23 -7.56
CA ARG A 190 16.47 4.35 -6.73
C ARG A 190 17.58 5.20 -7.40
N ASN A 191 17.91 4.91 -8.64
CA ASN A 191 19.02 5.61 -9.34
C ASN A 191 18.76 7.12 -9.46
N THR A 192 17.51 7.55 -9.61
CA THR A 192 17.16 8.97 -9.65
C THR A 192 17.27 9.59 -8.26
N ALA A 193 16.80 8.89 -7.22
CA ALA A 193 16.91 9.34 -5.83
C ALA A 193 18.39 9.46 -5.40
N PHE A 194 19.24 8.51 -5.80
CA PHE A 194 20.67 8.50 -5.45
C PHE A 194 21.49 9.65 -6.10
N ALA A 195 20.96 10.31 -7.14
CA ALA A 195 21.56 11.53 -7.67
C ALA A 195 21.58 12.70 -6.65
N TYR A 196 20.80 12.57 -5.58
CA TYR A 196 20.73 13.54 -4.48
C TYR A 196 21.62 13.17 -3.28
N LYS A 197 22.31 12.03 -3.29
CA LYS A 197 23.16 11.56 -2.17
C LYS A 197 24.23 12.61 -1.82
N GLY A 198 24.34 12.97 -0.54
CA GLY A 198 25.36 13.90 -0.02
C GLY A 198 25.14 15.38 -0.36
N LYS A 199 24.02 15.74 -0.97
CA LYS A 199 23.68 17.14 -1.25
C LYS A 199 22.81 17.74 -0.14
N PRO A 200 23.00 19.00 0.24
CA PRO A 200 22.02 19.72 1.06
C PRO A 200 20.75 19.90 0.23
N LEU A 201 19.63 19.35 0.70
CA LEU A 201 18.40 19.31 -0.06
C LEU A 201 17.30 20.10 0.62
N ASP A 202 16.61 20.93 -0.16
CA ASP A 202 15.30 21.44 0.21
C ASP A 202 14.22 20.49 -0.33
N VAL A 203 13.47 19.88 0.59
CA VAL A 203 12.42 18.90 0.27
C VAL A 203 11.40 19.43 -0.74
N LYS A 204 11.06 20.73 -0.65
CA LYS A 204 10.14 21.37 -1.60
C LYS A 204 10.73 21.47 -3.01
N THR A 205 12.02 21.66 -3.10
CA THR A 205 12.73 21.68 -4.39
C THR A 205 12.77 20.27 -5.00
N VAL A 206 13.12 19.26 -4.19
CA VAL A 206 13.08 17.86 -4.63
C VAL A 206 11.68 17.46 -5.12
N GLY A 207 10.63 17.81 -4.37
CA GLY A 207 9.24 17.54 -4.76
C GLY A 207 8.87 18.15 -6.10
N ARG A 208 9.33 19.37 -6.37
CA ARG A 208 9.09 20.06 -7.66
C ARG A 208 9.89 19.45 -8.81
N GLU A 209 11.17 19.13 -8.59
CA GLU A 209 12.06 18.59 -9.61
C GLU A 209 11.64 17.18 -10.04
N LEU A 210 11.22 16.34 -9.09
CA LEU A 210 10.81 14.97 -9.32
C LEU A 210 9.30 14.81 -9.57
N ASN A 211 8.54 15.91 -9.44
CA ASN A 211 7.08 15.92 -9.53
C ASN A 211 6.44 14.89 -8.58
N VAL A 212 6.86 14.90 -7.30
CA VAL A 212 6.32 14.03 -6.25
C VAL A 212 5.70 14.83 -5.12
N ARG A 213 4.66 14.25 -4.49
CA ARG A 213 3.97 14.85 -3.34
C ARG A 213 4.65 14.57 -2.01
N TYR A 214 5.33 13.43 -1.90
CA TYR A 214 5.90 12.97 -0.64
C TYR A 214 7.37 12.64 -0.78
N VAL A 215 8.12 12.98 0.25
CA VAL A 215 9.55 12.66 0.37
C VAL A 215 9.75 11.87 1.65
N ILE A 216 10.44 10.75 1.53
CA ILE A 216 10.91 9.96 2.65
C ILE A 216 12.40 10.20 2.77
N GLU A 217 12.83 10.65 3.94
CA GLU A 217 14.23 10.83 4.27
C GLU A 217 14.57 10.20 5.61
N GLY A 218 15.83 9.98 5.85
CA GLY A 218 16.26 9.41 7.10
C GLY A 218 17.75 9.50 7.33
N SER A 219 18.16 9.04 8.51
CA SER A 219 19.55 8.97 8.90
C SER A 219 19.84 7.70 9.69
N VAL A 220 21.06 7.21 9.54
CA VAL A 220 21.58 6.07 10.27
C VAL A 220 22.77 6.50 11.12
N GLN A 221 22.77 6.12 12.40
CA GLN A 221 23.83 6.39 13.34
C GLN A 221 24.21 5.12 14.11
N ARG A 222 25.47 4.78 14.12
CA ARG A 222 26.03 3.72 14.96
C ARG A 222 26.51 4.27 16.28
N GLY A 223 26.15 3.62 17.39
CA GLY A 223 26.62 3.95 18.73
C GLY A 223 27.04 2.68 19.48
N GLY A 224 28.33 2.36 19.52
CA GLY A 224 28.84 1.10 20.10
C GLY A 224 28.28 -0.12 19.37
N ASN A 225 27.58 -1.00 20.09
CA ASN A 225 26.95 -2.22 19.55
C ASN A 225 25.48 -2.01 19.13
N ARG A 226 25.05 -0.77 18.99
CA ARG A 226 23.66 -0.43 18.59
C ARG A 226 23.66 0.43 17.36
N MET A 227 22.61 0.29 16.56
CA MET A 227 22.32 1.13 15.42
C MET A 227 21.00 1.86 15.63
N ARG A 228 21.00 3.14 15.34
CA ARG A 228 19.83 4.00 15.36
C ARG A 228 19.50 4.46 13.96
N VAL A 229 18.24 4.27 13.55
CA VAL A 229 17.72 4.75 12.28
C VAL A 229 16.58 5.71 12.57
N ASN A 230 16.64 6.93 12.03
CA ASN A 230 15.51 7.85 12.02
C ASN A 230 14.92 7.86 10.61
N VAL A 231 13.60 7.86 10.52
CA VAL A 231 12.87 7.90 9.26
C VAL A 231 11.77 8.94 9.37
N GLN A 232 11.57 9.72 8.32
CA GLN A 232 10.57 10.79 8.26
C GLN A 232 9.85 10.75 6.92
N LEU A 233 8.53 10.97 6.95
CA LEU A 233 7.69 11.23 5.79
C LEU A 233 7.31 12.70 5.77
N ILE A 234 7.58 13.38 4.68
CA ILE A 234 7.42 14.81 4.54
C ILE A 234 6.53 15.13 3.34
N ASP A 235 5.58 16.00 3.52
CA ASP A 235 4.81 16.60 2.44
C ASP A 235 5.70 17.57 1.66
N ALA A 236 5.96 17.27 0.40
CA ALA A 236 6.89 18.02 -0.43
C ALA A 236 6.38 19.41 -0.83
N GLU A 237 5.08 19.66 -0.75
CA GLU A 237 4.50 20.97 -1.05
C GLU A 237 4.64 21.94 0.14
N THR A 238 4.26 21.47 1.31
CA THR A 238 4.24 22.28 2.54
C THR A 238 5.56 22.25 3.29
N GLY A 239 6.34 21.18 3.16
CA GLY A 239 7.52 20.89 3.98
C GLY A 239 7.17 20.35 5.38
N ASN A 240 5.90 20.01 5.64
CA ASN A 240 5.47 19.51 6.93
C ASN A 240 5.80 18.04 7.09
N HIS A 241 6.31 17.66 8.26
CA HIS A 241 6.50 16.27 8.63
C HIS A 241 5.14 15.64 8.92
N LEU A 242 4.78 14.62 8.15
CA LEU A 242 3.54 13.87 8.34
C LEU A 242 3.72 12.73 9.34
N TRP A 243 4.92 12.15 9.38
CA TRP A 243 5.28 11.07 10.27
C TRP A 243 6.80 11.07 10.50
N ALA A 244 7.22 10.67 11.70
CA ALA A 244 8.62 10.43 12.04
C ALA A 244 8.72 9.34 13.10
N GLU A 245 9.70 8.43 12.94
CA GLU A 245 9.98 7.38 13.91
C GLU A 245 11.49 7.11 14.02
N ARG A 246 11.87 6.63 15.21
CA ARG A 246 13.24 6.26 15.53
C ARG A 246 13.30 4.80 15.94
N PHE A 247 14.16 4.05 15.26
CA PHE A 247 14.45 2.64 15.52
C PHE A 247 15.83 2.55 16.19
N ASP A 248 15.96 1.73 17.23
CA ASP A 248 17.19 1.55 17.98
C ASP A 248 17.35 0.07 18.32
N LYS A 249 18.27 -0.62 17.66
CA LYS A 249 18.48 -2.07 17.74
C LYS A 249 19.95 -2.45 17.88
N PRO A 250 20.27 -3.64 18.44
CA PRO A 250 21.60 -4.21 18.38
C PRO A 250 22.08 -4.42 16.94
N LEU A 251 23.40 -4.31 16.72
CA LEU A 251 24.02 -4.57 15.41
C LEU A 251 23.84 -6.00 14.91
N THR A 252 23.62 -6.96 15.81
CA THR A 252 23.35 -8.36 15.45
C THR A 252 22.04 -8.56 14.68
N ASP A 253 21.12 -7.62 14.81
CA ASP A 253 19.73 -7.73 14.30
C ASP A 253 19.47 -6.76 13.14
N LEU A 254 20.49 -6.44 12.33
CA LEU A 254 20.39 -5.42 11.29
C LEU A 254 19.34 -5.73 10.21
N PHE A 255 19.26 -6.98 9.76
CA PHE A 255 18.26 -7.39 8.78
C PHE A 255 16.84 -7.36 9.37
N ASP A 256 16.70 -7.78 10.63
CA ASP A 256 15.41 -7.71 11.34
C ASP A 256 14.98 -6.26 11.55
N MET A 257 15.93 -5.38 11.89
CA MET A 257 15.65 -3.94 11.98
C MET A 257 15.24 -3.34 10.64
N GLN A 258 15.89 -3.71 9.54
CA GLN A 258 15.54 -3.26 8.21
C GLN A 258 14.11 -3.69 7.84
N ASN A 259 13.76 -4.96 8.07
CA ASN A 259 12.41 -5.47 7.87
C ASN A 259 11.38 -4.75 8.75
N GLU A 260 11.72 -4.48 10.01
CA GLU A 260 10.83 -3.75 10.94
C GLU A 260 10.59 -2.30 10.50
N ILE A 261 11.64 -1.58 10.06
CA ILE A 261 11.52 -0.21 9.53
C ILE A 261 10.56 -0.19 8.34
N VAL A 262 10.79 -1.09 7.38
CA VAL A 262 9.95 -1.21 6.19
C VAL A 262 8.50 -1.48 6.56
N ALA A 263 8.26 -2.46 7.44
CA ALA A 263 6.92 -2.84 7.84
C ALA A 263 6.18 -1.71 8.56
N ARG A 264 6.83 -1.03 9.51
CA ARG A 264 6.22 0.09 10.25
C ARG A 264 5.98 1.30 9.36
N LEU A 265 6.90 1.60 8.46
CA LEU A 265 6.72 2.70 7.52
C LEU A 265 5.57 2.41 6.55
N ALA A 266 5.50 1.21 5.98
CA ALA A 266 4.42 0.82 5.08
C ALA A 266 3.04 0.86 5.78
N SER A 267 2.97 0.43 7.04
CA SER A 267 1.73 0.54 7.84
C SER A 267 1.36 2.01 8.12
N ALA A 268 2.31 2.82 8.59
CA ALA A 268 2.08 4.23 8.91
C ALA A 268 1.74 5.08 7.68
N LEU A 269 2.36 4.79 6.54
CA LEU A 269 2.12 5.50 5.29
C LEU A 269 0.65 5.46 4.87
N ASN A 270 0.00 4.31 4.94
CA ASN A 270 -1.40 4.17 4.53
C ASN A 270 -2.32 5.16 5.26
N ASP A 271 -2.19 5.27 6.58
CA ASP A 271 -3.04 6.15 7.37
C ASP A 271 -2.67 7.63 7.22
N GLN A 272 -1.38 7.94 7.21
CA GLN A 272 -0.89 9.31 7.08
C GLN A 272 -1.11 9.87 5.67
N LEU A 273 -0.93 9.05 4.64
CA LEU A 273 -1.22 9.46 3.26
C LEU A 273 -2.72 9.66 3.05
N ALA A 274 -3.56 8.76 3.55
CA ALA A 274 -5.01 8.93 3.48
C ALA A 274 -5.45 10.22 4.17
N ALA A 275 -4.91 10.52 5.36
CA ALA A 275 -5.21 11.74 6.10
C ALA A 275 -4.70 13.01 5.38
N ALA A 276 -3.52 12.94 4.73
CA ALA A 276 -2.96 14.08 3.98
C ALA A 276 -3.77 14.35 2.70
N GLU A 277 -4.13 13.30 1.96
CA GLU A 277 -4.97 13.44 0.76
C GLU A 277 -6.38 13.89 1.10
N ALA A 278 -6.97 13.43 2.22
CA ALA A 278 -8.27 13.92 2.69
C ALA A 278 -8.25 15.43 2.99
N ARG A 279 -7.19 15.93 3.66
CA ARG A 279 -7.03 17.38 3.90
C ARG A 279 -6.89 18.20 2.61
N ARG A 280 -6.29 17.62 1.56
CA ARG A 280 -6.23 18.27 0.24
C ARG A 280 -7.60 18.25 -0.44
N ALA A 281 -8.29 17.13 -0.37
CA ALA A 281 -9.63 16.95 -0.93
C ALA A 281 -10.67 17.92 -0.32
N GLU A 282 -10.54 18.26 0.97
CA GLU A 282 -11.38 19.28 1.62
C GLU A 282 -11.26 20.68 0.96
N LYS A 283 -10.10 20.96 0.35
CA LYS A 283 -9.82 22.25 -0.32
C LYS A 283 -10.11 22.21 -1.83
N ALA A 284 -10.41 21.03 -2.38
CA ALA A 284 -10.69 20.89 -3.81
C ALA A 284 -12.04 21.54 -4.17
N PRO A 285 -12.12 22.43 -5.16
CA PRO A 285 -13.37 23.07 -5.57
C PRO A 285 -14.41 22.07 -6.11
N THR A 286 -13.94 21.01 -6.76
CA THR A 286 -14.75 19.89 -7.27
C THR A 286 -14.04 18.59 -6.94
N PRO A 287 -14.35 17.94 -5.79
CA PRO A 287 -13.71 16.69 -5.41
C PRO A 287 -14.10 15.57 -6.38
N ASP A 288 -13.10 14.83 -6.86
CA ASP A 288 -13.34 13.65 -7.69
C ASP A 288 -13.60 12.39 -6.83
N SER A 289 -13.78 11.22 -7.47
CA SER A 289 -14.06 9.96 -6.77
C SER A 289 -12.96 9.56 -5.79
N MET A 290 -11.68 9.80 -6.11
CA MET A 290 -10.57 9.50 -5.19
C MET A 290 -10.49 10.50 -4.04
N ASP A 291 -10.82 11.78 -4.25
CA ASP A 291 -10.92 12.76 -3.17
C ASP A 291 -11.98 12.33 -2.15
N LEU A 292 -13.14 11.92 -2.65
CA LEU A 292 -14.23 11.41 -1.81
C LEU A 292 -13.85 10.13 -1.07
N TYR A 293 -13.14 9.21 -1.74
CA TYR A 293 -12.59 8.01 -1.09
C TYR A 293 -11.67 8.38 0.09
N PHE A 294 -10.71 9.28 -0.10
CA PHE A 294 -9.80 9.69 0.99
C PHE A 294 -10.53 10.36 2.14
N GLN A 295 -11.57 11.15 1.86
CA GLN A 295 -12.42 11.73 2.91
C GLN A 295 -13.16 10.63 3.69
N GLY A 296 -13.71 9.62 3.02
CA GLY A 296 -14.32 8.46 3.65
C GLY A 296 -13.33 7.70 4.53
N MET A 297 -12.10 7.47 4.03
CA MET A 297 -11.03 6.83 4.80
C MET A 297 -10.63 7.64 6.03
N ALA A 298 -10.55 8.96 5.93
CA ALA A 298 -10.25 9.80 7.08
C ALA A 298 -11.34 9.72 8.17
N TRP A 299 -12.60 9.58 7.79
CA TRP A 299 -13.70 9.41 8.75
C TRP A 299 -13.66 8.04 9.42
N ILE A 300 -13.54 6.94 8.66
CA ILE A 300 -13.51 5.60 9.24
C ILE A 300 -12.31 5.39 10.15
N ASN A 301 -11.17 6.04 9.86
CA ASN A 301 -9.94 5.96 10.66
C ASN A 301 -9.98 6.81 11.96
N LYS A 302 -10.99 7.67 12.16
CA LYS A 302 -11.23 8.34 13.46
C LYS A 302 -11.71 7.36 14.54
N GLY A 303 -12.15 6.17 14.16
CA GLY A 303 -12.65 5.13 15.06
C GLY A 303 -14.07 4.69 14.69
N HIS A 304 -14.48 3.58 15.30
CA HIS A 304 -15.75 2.91 15.02
C HIS A 304 -16.94 3.52 15.81
N ALA A 305 -17.03 4.84 15.92
CA ALA A 305 -18.25 5.48 16.41
C ALA A 305 -19.32 5.49 15.28
N PRO A 306 -20.63 5.32 15.61
CA PRO A 306 -21.69 5.30 14.59
C PRO A 306 -21.66 6.50 13.64
N GLU A 307 -21.38 7.69 14.17
CA GLU A 307 -21.31 8.93 13.40
C GLU A 307 -20.15 8.91 12.39
N ASN A 308 -18.99 8.36 12.78
CA ASN A 308 -17.83 8.23 11.90
C ASN A 308 -18.11 7.25 10.76
N VAL A 309 -18.76 6.12 11.07
CA VAL A 309 -19.13 5.10 10.07
C VAL A 309 -20.16 5.66 9.09
N ALA A 310 -21.18 6.37 9.57
CA ALA A 310 -22.20 7.00 8.74
C ALA A 310 -21.59 8.06 7.79
N GLN A 311 -20.65 8.88 8.29
CA GLN A 311 -19.94 9.85 7.45
C GLN A 311 -19.06 9.15 6.40
N ALA A 312 -18.36 8.08 6.80
CA ALA A 312 -17.55 7.31 5.85
C ALA A 312 -18.41 6.71 4.73
N HIS A 313 -19.58 6.13 5.06
CA HIS A 313 -20.56 5.64 4.08
C HIS A 313 -20.95 6.74 3.09
N SER A 314 -21.38 7.91 3.60
CA SER A 314 -21.78 9.03 2.74
C SER A 314 -20.70 9.42 1.71
N TYR A 315 -19.43 9.42 2.13
CA TYR A 315 -18.33 9.74 1.23
C TYR A 315 -18.03 8.62 0.23
N PHE A 316 -18.04 7.36 0.66
CA PHE A 316 -17.83 6.22 -0.25
C PHE A 316 -18.96 6.08 -1.27
N ASP A 317 -20.22 6.30 -0.89
CA ASP A 317 -21.35 6.28 -1.80
C ASP A 317 -21.24 7.38 -2.87
N ARG A 318 -20.87 8.59 -2.45
CA ARG A 318 -20.61 9.69 -3.39
C ARG A 318 -19.43 9.38 -4.31
N ALA A 319 -18.38 8.74 -3.81
CA ALA A 319 -17.25 8.30 -4.61
C ALA A 319 -17.68 7.30 -5.70
N LEU A 320 -18.53 6.32 -5.33
CA LEU A 320 -19.07 5.31 -6.24
C LEU A 320 -20.10 5.87 -7.22
N ILE A 321 -20.83 6.93 -6.86
CA ILE A 321 -21.69 7.66 -7.79
C ILE A 321 -20.84 8.40 -8.85
N ALA A 322 -19.74 9.03 -8.41
CA ALA A 322 -18.83 9.75 -9.32
C ALA A 322 -18.03 8.80 -10.23
N ASP A 323 -17.60 7.64 -9.71
CA ASP A 323 -16.94 6.58 -10.47
C ASP A 323 -17.35 5.21 -9.93
N PRO A 324 -18.29 4.51 -10.57
CA PRO A 324 -18.73 3.17 -10.19
C PRO A 324 -17.62 2.10 -10.30
N GLY A 325 -16.53 2.39 -11.02
CA GLY A 325 -15.36 1.54 -11.19
C GLY A 325 -14.29 1.72 -10.11
N ASN A 326 -14.44 2.69 -9.20
CA ASN A 326 -13.50 2.92 -8.12
C ASN A 326 -13.53 1.78 -7.11
N PHE A 327 -12.65 0.80 -7.30
CA PHE A 327 -12.56 -0.39 -6.43
C PHE A 327 -12.09 -0.06 -5.01
N GLU A 328 -11.26 0.98 -4.82
CA GLU A 328 -10.84 1.42 -3.48
C GLU A 328 -12.04 1.95 -2.67
N ALA A 329 -12.89 2.75 -3.30
CA ALA A 329 -14.13 3.23 -2.69
C ALA A 329 -15.10 2.07 -2.40
N LEU A 330 -15.13 1.05 -3.27
CA LEU A 330 -15.96 -0.13 -3.05
C LEU A 330 -15.49 -0.96 -1.85
N VAL A 331 -14.16 -1.16 -1.70
CA VAL A 331 -13.57 -1.81 -0.52
C VAL A 331 -13.77 -0.96 0.74
N GLY A 332 -13.64 0.37 0.63
CA GLY A 332 -13.90 1.30 1.74
C GLY A 332 -15.35 1.25 2.22
N SER A 333 -16.32 1.25 1.28
CA SER A 333 -17.75 1.10 1.59
C SER A 333 -18.05 -0.26 2.24
N ALA A 334 -17.46 -1.33 1.72
CA ALA A 334 -17.59 -2.67 2.33
C ALA A 334 -17.02 -2.73 3.75
N ARG A 335 -15.87 -2.07 3.99
CA ARG A 335 -15.31 -1.91 5.34
C ARG A 335 -16.30 -1.24 6.28
N ALA A 336 -16.95 -0.17 5.83
CA ALA A 336 -17.93 0.55 6.65
C ALA A 336 -19.15 -0.33 6.97
N ASP A 337 -19.68 -1.10 6.00
CA ASP A 337 -20.74 -2.09 6.24
C ASP A 337 -20.29 -3.17 7.23
N ALA A 338 -19.07 -3.70 7.10
CA ALA A 338 -18.54 -4.69 8.03
C ALA A 338 -18.46 -4.14 9.46
N VAL A 339 -17.94 -2.91 9.61
CA VAL A 339 -17.85 -2.23 10.92
C VAL A 339 -19.23 -2.00 11.52
N GLU A 340 -20.22 -1.62 10.71
CA GLU A 340 -21.60 -1.45 11.14
C GLU A 340 -22.20 -2.78 11.66
N GLY A 341 -22.05 -3.86 10.89
CA GLY A 341 -22.56 -5.17 11.26
C GLY A 341 -21.87 -5.75 12.50
N ILE A 342 -20.55 -5.65 12.58
CA ILE A 342 -19.74 -6.17 13.69
C ILE A 342 -20.04 -5.44 15.01
N ASN A 343 -20.27 -4.12 14.97
CA ASN A 343 -20.53 -3.33 16.17
C ASN A 343 -22.02 -3.16 16.49
N LEU A 344 -22.90 -3.78 15.72
CA LEU A 344 -24.35 -3.77 15.92
C LEU A 344 -24.96 -2.35 15.90
N PHE A 345 -24.46 -1.47 15.03
CA PHE A 345 -24.92 -0.08 14.97
C PHE A 345 -26.25 0.08 14.23
N GLY A 346 -26.54 -0.80 13.27
CA GLY A 346 -27.77 -0.77 12.50
C GLY A 346 -28.88 -1.65 13.10
N THR A 347 -30.03 -1.65 12.44
CA THR A 347 -31.18 -2.48 12.80
C THR A 347 -31.04 -3.93 12.34
N ASP A 348 -30.20 -4.19 11.32
CA ASP A 348 -29.95 -5.51 10.75
C ASP A 348 -28.44 -5.74 10.49
N PRO A 349 -27.71 -6.20 11.51
CA PRO A 349 -26.28 -6.48 11.40
C PRO A 349 -25.96 -7.57 10.35
N ALA A 350 -26.85 -8.54 10.16
CA ALA A 350 -26.65 -9.61 9.19
C ALA A 350 -26.73 -9.07 7.76
N ALA A 351 -27.67 -8.17 7.48
CA ALA A 351 -27.76 -7.49 6.18
C ALA A 351 -26.53 -6.62 5.91
N ALA A 352 -25.98 -5.94 6.90
CA ALA A 352 -24.75 -5.15 6.76
C ALA A 352 -23.55 -6.04 6.42
N LEU A 353 -23.36 -7.17 7.09
CA LEU A 353 -22.30 -8.13 6.77
C LEU A 353 -22.47 -8.74 5.37
N ALA A 354 -23.71 -9.07 4.97
CA ALA A 354 -23.99 -9.57 3.63
C ALA A 354 -23.71 -8.52 2.53
N ALA A 355 -24.03 -7.25 2.78
CA ALA A 355 -23.72 -6.14 1.89
C ALA A 355 -22.20 -5.95 1.74
N SER A 356 -21.45 -6.03 2.84
CA SER A 356 -20.00 -6.01 2.86
C SER A 356 -19.43 -7.14 1.99
N GLU A 357 -19.87 -8.39 2.21
CA GLU A 357 -19.43 -9.56 1.46
C GLU A 357 -19.65 -9.37 -0.06
N ALA A 358 -20.84 -8.95 -0.46
CA ALA A 358 -21.18 -8.73 -1.85
C ALA A 358 -20.29 -7.66 -2.52
N LYS A 359 -20.03 -6.54 -1.83
CA LYS A 359 -19.14 -5.48 -2.31
C LYS A 359 -17.69 -5.97 -2.43
N LEU A 360 -17.19 -6.75 -1.47
CA LEU A 360 -15.84 -7.30 -1.49
C LEU A 360 -15.66 -8.32 -2.62
N ILE A 361 -16.62 -9.21 -2.82
CA ILE A 361 -16.60 -10.14 -3.96
C ILE A 361 -16.57 -9.37 -5.29
N LYS A 362 -17.40 -8.33 -5.43
CA LYS A 362 -17.40 -7.47 -6.61
C LYS A 362 -16.05 -6.75 -6.80
N ALA A 363 -15.46 -6.21 -5.76
CA ALA A 363 -14.14 -5.56 -5.83
C ALA A 363 -13.05 -6.55 -6.27
N LEU A 364 -13.02 -7.72 -5.65
CA LEU A 364 -12.05 -8.78 -5.95
C LEU A 364 -12.24 -9.41 -7.34
N SER A 365 -13.44 -9.38 -7.91
CA SER A 365 -13.65 -9.81 -9.30
C SER A 365 -12.97 -8.88 -10.30
N SER A 366 -12.82 -7.60 -9.97
CA SER A 366 -12.13 -6.60 -10.80
C SER A 366 -10.64 -6.51 -10.49
N VAL A 367 -10.26 -6.71 -9.24
CA VAL A 367 -8.86 -6.64 -8.76
C VAL A 367 -8.58 -7.84 -7.85
N PRO A 368 -8.30 -9.04 -8.44
CA PRO A 368 -8.14 -10.28 -7.69
C PRO A 368 -7.04 -10.25 -6.61
N ASP A 369 -5.96 -9.54 -6.86
CA ASP A 369 -4.81 -9.45 -5.94
C ASP A 369 -4.90 -8.22 -5.02
N HIS A 370 -6.09 -7.85 -4.52
CA HIS A 370 -6.27 -6.72 -3.61
C HIS A 370 -6.13 -7.17 -2.14
N PRO A 371 -4.99 -6.87 -1.45
CA PRO A 371 -4.70 -7.46 -0.14
C PRO A 371 -5.76 -7.12 0.92
N ARG A 372 -6.16 -5.84 1.00
CA ARG A 372 -7.18 -5.39 1.96
C ARG A 372 -8.58 -5.94 1.65
N GLY A 373 -8.88 -6.17 0.37
CA GLY A 373 -10.12 -6.82 -0.03
C GLY A 373 -10.22 -8.23 0.53
N HIS A 374 -9.16 -9.03 0.39
CA HIS A 374 -9.10 -10.37 0.98
C HIS A 374 -9.15 -10.33 2.51
N MET A 375 -8.43 -9.42 3.15
CA MET A 375 -8.42 -9.27 4.59
C MET A 375 -9.82 -8.94 5.15
N TRP A 376 -10.53 -7.97 4.54
CA TRP A 376 -11.89 -7.62 4.97
C TRP A 376 -12.89 -8.73 4.70
N LEU A 377 -12.79 -9.41 3.56
CA LEU A 377 -13.63 -10.58 3.26
C LEU A 377 -13.36 -11.70 4.26
N GLY A 378 -12.09 -11.92 4.64
CA GLY A 378 -11.71 -12.87 5.68
C GLY A 378 -12.32 -12.52 7.04
N LEU A 379 -12.35 -11.25 7.43
CA LEU A 379 -12.99 -10.81 8.67
C LEU A 379 -14.52 -11.04 8.63
N VAL A 380 -15.17 -10.74 7.50
CA VAL A 380 -16.61 -11.00 7.32
C VAL A 380 -16.91 -12.50 7.43
N ASP A 381 -16.08 -13.36 6.82
CA ASP A 381 -16.22 -14.82 6.95
C ASP A 381 -16.12 -15.29 8.41
N ILE A 382 -15.15 -14.75 9.17
CA ILE A 382 -15.03 -15.07 10.60
C ILE A 382 -16.32 -14.71 11.33
N TRP A 383 -16.87 -13.53 11.08
CA TRP A 383 -18.12 -13.06 11.72
C TRP A 383 -19.40 -13.76 11.22
N THR A 384 -19.32 -14.46 10.08
CA THR A 384 -20.45 -15.23 9.51
C THR A 384 -20.25 -16.73 9.64
N LYS A 385 -19.56 -17.20 10.70
CA LYS A 385 -19.37 -18.61 11.05
C LYS A 385 -18.53 -19.43 10.05
N ARG A 386 -17.69 -18.76 9.27
CA ARG A 386 -16.77 -19.37 8.30
C ARG A 386 -15.32 -19.06 8.71
N ALA A 387 -14.97 -19.28 9.98
CA ALA A 387 -13.70 -18.83 10.55
C ALA A 387 -12.48 -19.45 9.84
N ALA A 388 -12.56 -20.73 9.40
CA ALA A 388 -11.46 -21.39 8.69
C ALA A 388 -11.20 -20.74 7.32
N GLU A 389 -12.26 -20.47 6.54
CA GLU A 389 -12.18 -19.77 5.26
C GLU A 389 -11.70 -18.33 5.44
N GLY A 390 -12.17 -17.67 6.50
CA GLY A 390 -11.75 -16.30 6.84
C GLY A 390 -10.26 -16.22 7.18
N ILE A 391 -9.73 -17.18 7.93
CA ILE A 391 -8.29 -17.29 8.21
C ILE A 391 -7.51 -17.45 6.90
N ALA A 392 -7.91 -18.39 6.03
CA ALA A 392 -7.22 -18.62 4.75
C ALA A 392 -7.20 -17.36 3.87
N LYS A 393 -8.29 -16.56 3.84
CA LYS A 393 -8.31 -15.29 3.11
C LYS A 393 -7.37 -14.24 3.72
N CYS A 394 -7.27 -14.18 5.05
CA CYS A 394 -6.31 -13.29 5.71
C CYS A 394 -4.86 -13.74 5.48
N GLU A 395 -4.59 -15.05 5.46
CA GLU A 395 -3.28 -15.60 5.11
C GLU A 395 -2.90 -15.24 3.66
N HIS A 396 -3.84 -15.39 2.72
CA HIS A 396 -3.63 -14.96 1.34
C HIS A 396 -3.41 -13.43 1.23
N ALA A 397 -4.10 -12.63 2.02
CA ALA A 397 -3.83 -11.19 2.10
C ALA A 397 -2.39 -10.89 2.53
N LEU A 398 -1.81 -11.69 3.45
CA LEU A 398 -0.42 -11.57 3.90
C LEU A 398 0.59 -12.05 2.84
N GLU A 399 0.24 -13.00 1.98
CA GLU A 399 1.06 -13.35 0.81
C GLU A 399 1.19 -12.17 -0.17
N LEU A 400 0.10 -11.41 -0.33
CA LEU A 400 0.06 -10.22 -1.20
C LEU A 400 0.72 -8.99 -0.55
N ASP A 401 0.52 -8.79 0.75
CA ASP A 401 1.13 -7.72 1.55
C ASP A 401 1.42 -8.21 2.98
N ARG A 402 2.65 -8.63 3.22
CA ARG A 402 3.11 -9.14 4.52
C ARG A 402 3.05 -8.12 5.68
N ASN A 403 2.84 -6.84 5.38
CA ASN A 403 2.83 -5.76 6.37
C ASN A 403 1.42 -5.42 6.89
N LEU A 404 0.39 -6.17 6.49
CA LEU A 404 -0.98 -5.97 6.97
C LEU A 404 -1.14 -6.42 8.42
N ALA A 405 -0.86 -5.53 9.37
CA ALA A 405 -0.99 -5.79 10.82
C ALA A 405 -2.39 -6.31 11.19
N GLU A 406 -3.45 -5.71 10.62
CA GLU A 406 -4.84 -6.09 10.87
C GLU A 406 -5.15 -7.52 10.39
N ALA A 407 -4.50 -8.02 9.32
CA ALA A 407 -4.68 -9.38 8.86
C ALA A 407 -4.17 -10.40 9.90
N HIS A 408 -3.01 -10.15 10.51
CA HIS A 408 -2.54 -10.96 11.64
C HIS A 408 -3.55 -10.96 12.79
N ALA A 409 -4.04 -9.77 13.18
CA ALA A 409 -5.02 -9.68 14.26
C ALA A 409 -6.33 -10.41 13.93
N ASN A 410 -6.76 -10.45 12.67
CA ASN A 410 -7.95 -11.18 12.20
C ASN A 410 -7.71 -12.69 12.20
N ILE A 411 -6.52 -13.17 11.79
CA ILE A 411 -6.15 -14.59 11.90
C ILE A 411 -6.23 -15.03 13.37
N GLY A 412 -5.56 -14.29 14.28
CA GLY A 412 -5.61 -14.59 15.71
C GLY A 412 -7.04 -14.62 16.26
N PHE A 413 -7.91 -13.72 15.82
CA PHE A 413 -9.31 -13.71 16.19
C PHE A 413 -10.05 -14.95 15.66
N GLY A 414 -9.84 -15.32 14.40
CA GLY A 414 -10.45 -16.52 13.82
C GLY A 414 -10.03 -17.81 14.49
N LYS A 415 -8.77 -17.90 15.00
CA LYS A 415 -8.26 -19.08 15.74
C LYS A 415 -9.08 -19.41 16.98
N ILE A 416 -9.68 -18.42 17.63
CA ILE A 416 -10.55 -18.64 18.80
C ILE A 416 -11.74 -19.52 18.39
N PHE A 417 -12.39 -19.23 17.25
CA PHE A 417 -13.62 -19.89 16.81
C PHE A 417 -13.42 -21.28 16.22
N ILE A 418 -12.20 -21.67 15.91
CA ILE A 418 -11.85 -23.05 15.49
C ILE A 418 -11.17 -23.83 16.62
N GLY A 419 -11.36 -23.41 17.89
CA GLY A 419 -10.85 -24.09 19.07
C GLY A 419 -9.33 -24.01 19.28
N ARG A 420 -8.64 -23.05 18.64
CA ARG A 420 -7.17 -22.86 18.66
C ARG A 420 -6.80 -21.51 19.28
N ALA A 421 -7.45 -21.14 20.38
CA ALA A 421 -7.27 -19.84 21.05
C ALA A 421 -5.80 -19.61 21.52
N GLU A 422 -5.04 -20.68 21.78
CA GLU A 422 -3.61 -20.64 22.16
C GLU A 422 -2.70 -19.99 21.12
N GLU A 423 -3.11 -19.92 19.85
CA GLU A 423 -2.33 -19.29 18.78
C GLU A 423 -2.58 -17.78 18.65
N THR A 424 -3.64 -17.27 19.28
CA THR A 424 -4.07 -15.88 19.10
C THR A 424 -3.01 -14.87 19.53
N GLU A 425 -2.35 -15.07 20.69
CA GLU A 425 -1.40 -14.08 21.22
C GLU A 425 -0.20 -13.87 20.29
N ALA A 426 0.29 -14.91 19.64
CA ALA A 426 1.41 -14.80 18.70
C ALA A 426 1.03 -13.88 17.51
N HIS A 427 -0.17 -14.05 16.97
CA HIS A 427 -0.69 -13.19 15.90
C HIS A 427 -0.91 -11.75 16.36
N ILE A 428 -1.44 -11.55 17.57
CA ILE A 428 -1.62 -10.19 18.13
C ILE A 428 -0.27 -9.52 18.39
N ALA A 429 0.72 -10.26 18.89
CA ALA A 429 2.07 -9.73 19.08
C ALA A 429 2.68 -9.26 17.75
N GLU A 430 2.50 -10.05 16.68
CA GLU A 430 2.98 -9.68 15.36
C GLU A 430 2.24 -8.45 14.80
N ALA A 431 0.91 -8.38 14.94
CA ALA A 431 0.13 -7.20 14.55
C ALA A 431 0.64 -5.94 15.27
N MET A 432 0.87 -6.02 16.59
CA MET A 432 1.40 -4.90 17.38
C MET A 432 2.86 -4.57 17.06
N ARG A 433 3.65 -5.54 16.62
CA ARG A 433 5.02 -5.32 16.14
C ARG A 433 5.02 -4.53 14.83
N LEU A 434 4.12 -4.88 13.90
CA LEU A 434 3.97 -4.21 12.59
C LEU A 434 3.37 -2.81 12.75
N SER A 435 2.40 -2.61 13.63
CA SER A 435 1.72 -1.32 13.84
C SER A 435 1.53 -1.01 15.34
N PRO A 436 2.61 -0.60 16.06
CA PRO A 436 2.55 -0.42 17.53
C PRO A 436 1.70 0.77 17.99
N ARG A 437 1.38 1.71 17.10
CA ARG A 437 0.54 2.89 17.36
C ARG A 437 -0.75 2.87 16.56
N ASP A 438 -1.21 1.67 16.21
CA ASP A 438 -2.45 1.51 15.46
C ASP A 438 -3.64 2.05 16.25
N THR A 439 -4.51 2.79 15.56
CA THR A 439 -5.74 3.34 16.16
C THR A 439 -6.64 2.24 16.72
N TYR A 440 -6.57 1.03 16.15
CA TYR A 440 -7.39 -0.13 16.52
C TYR A 440 -6.67 -1.15 17.42
N ALA A 441 -5.45 -0.84 17.90
CA ALA A 441 -4.68 -1.73 18.77
C ALA A 441 -5.46 -2.17 20.02
N TYR A 442 -6.37 -1.33 20.52
CA TYR A 442 -7.23 -1.67 21.64
C TYR A 442 -8.15 -2.87 21.34
N ILE A 443 -8.65 -3.02 20.10
CA ILE A 443 -9.42 -4.19 19.65
C ILE A 443 -8.53 -5.44 19.63
N TRP A 444 -7.31 -5.32 19.13
CA TRP A 444 -6.35 -6.45 19.09
C TRP A 444 -6.01 -6.94 20.49
N MET A 445 -5.75 -6.02 21.42
CA MET A 445 -5.57 -6.34 22.84
C MET A 445 -6.80 -7.02 23.44
N GLY A 446 -8.01 -6.57 23.06
CA GLY A 446 -9.27 -7.21 23.45
C GLY A 446 -9.39 -8.65 22.95
N ARG A 447 -8.94 -8.93 21.71
CA ARG A 447 -8.90 -10.28 21.12
C ARG A 447 -7.91 -11.20 21.85
N ALA A 448 -6.73 -10.70 22.24
CA ALA A 448 -5.81 -11.45 23.10
C ALA A 448 -6.41 -11.76 24.46
N GLY A 449 -7.09 -10.78 25.07
CA GLY A 449 -7.84 -10.99 26.31
C GLY A 449 -8.93 -12.06 26.17
N LEU A 450 -9.69 -12.03 25.06
CA LEU A 450 -10.72 -13.02 24.77
C LEU A 450 -10.14 -14.44 24.64
N ALA A 451 -9.05 -14.59 23.90
CA ALA A 451 -8.37 -15.89 23.78
C ALA A 451 -7.97 -16.44 25.15
N ASN A 452 -7.42 -15.58 26.03
CA ASN A 452 -7.04 -15.97 27.39
C ASN A 452 -8.26 -16.34 28.26
N LEU A 453 -9.42 -15.68 28.08
CA LEU A 453 -10.66 -16.11 28.74
C LEU A 453 -11.06 -17.53 28.31
N HIS A 454 -11.03 -17.82 27.00
CA HIS A 454 -11.33 -19.16 26.48
C HIS A 454 -10.37 -20.22 27.02
N LEU A 455 -9.10 -19.86 27.23
CA LEU A 455 -8.09 -20.77 27.79
C LEU A 455 -8.15 -20.91 29.33
N GLY A 456 -9.03 -20.14 30.02
CA GLY A 456 -9.06 -20.09 31.47
C GLY A 456 -7.87 -19.38 32.11
N SER A 457 -7.09 -18.64 31.32
CA SER A 457 -5.93 -17.85 31.78
C SER A 457 -6.39 -16.46 32.25
N TRP A 458 -7.12 -16.45 33.38
CA TRP A 458 -7.88 -15.27 33.84
C TRP A 458 -7.00 -14.06 34.14
N GLU A 459 -5.84 -14.24 34.78
CA GLU A 459 -4.89 -13.16 35.08
C GLU A 459 -4.38 -12.48 33.80
N GLN A 460 -3.99 -13.27 32.80
CA GLN A 460 -3.53 -12.78 31.51
C GLN A 460 -4.64 -12.05 30.77
N ALA A 461 -5.87 -12.59 30.80
CA ALA A 461 -7.04 -11.93 30.22
C ALA A 461 -7.27 -10.54 30.84
N VAL A 462 -7.26 -10.44 32.18
CA VAL A 462 -7.40 -9.18 32.91
C VAL A 462 -6.29 -8.19 32.53
N ALA A 463 -5.03 -8.66 32.42
CA ALA A 463 -3.92 -7.81 32.02
C ALA A 463 -4.13 -7.23 30.61
N TRP A 464 -4.53 -8.05 29.64
CA TRP A 464 -4.84 -7.60 28.27
C TRP A 464 -5.99 -6.61 28.21
N TYR A 465 -7.08 -6.86 28.93
CA TYR A 465 -8.23 -5.96 28.93
C TYR A 465 -7.92 -4.61 29.57
N ARG A 466 -7.10 -4.56 30.62
CA ARG A 466 -6.65 -3.29 31.21
C ARG A 466 -5.84 -2.48 30.19
N ARG A 467 -4.91 -3.11 29.47
CA ARG A 467 -4.18 -2.45 28.38
C ARG A 467 -5.11 -1.93 27.28
N SER A 468 -6.15 -2.70 26.92
CA SER A 468 -7.17 -2.27 25.95
C SER A 468 -7.93 -1.04 26.43
N ILE A 469 -8.34 -1.01 27.70
CA ILE A 469 -9.03 0.14 28.33
C ILE A 469 -8.12 1.37 28.40
N ASP A 470 -6.84 1.19 28.74
CA ASP A 470 -5.88 2.29 28.76
C ASP A 470 -5.70 2.92 27.37
N ALA A 471 -5.77 2.11 26.31
CA ALA A 471 -5.70 2.57 24.92
C ALA A 471 -7.03 3.22 24.45
N ASN A 472 -8.18 2.69 24.86
CA ASN A 472 -9.49 3.24 24.53
C ASN A 472 -10.53 2.96 25.64
N ARG A 473 -10.85 3.98 26.44
CA ARG A 473 -11.81 3.90 27.54
C ARG A 473 -13.27 3.86 27.08
N ASN A 474 -13.55 4.17 25.82
CA ASN A 474 -14.91 4.26 25.28
C ASN A 474 -15.35 2.99 24.55
N PHE A 475 -14.70 1.85 24.81
CA PHE A 475 -15.06 0.56 24.22
C PHE A 475 -15.79 -0.32 25.26
N PRO A 476 -17.14 -0.28 25.31
CA PRO A 476 -17.94 -0.83 26.42
C PRO A 476 -17.78 -2.34 26.59
N TYR A 477 -17.65 -3.09 25.46
CA TYR A 477 -17.51 -4.55 25.46
C TYR A 477 -16.40 -5.05 26.40
N ILE A 478 -15.25 -4.37 26.42
CA ILE A 478 -14.07 -4.78 27.19
C ILE A 478 -14.33 -4.79 28.69
N TYR A 479 -15.18 -3.92 29.20
CA TYR A 479 -15.50 -3.85 30.63
C TYR A 479 -16.28 -5.07 31.10
N PHE A 480 -17.17 -5.63 30.29
CA PHE A 480 -17.96 -6.81 30.63
C PHE A 480 -17.10 -8.07 30.65
N VAL A 481 -16.24 -8.25 29.68
CA VAL A 481 -15.30 -9.39 29.63
C VAL A 481 -14.19 -9.26 30.68
N LEU A 482 -13.74 -8.04 31.00
CA LEU A 482 -12.88 -7.79 32.16
C LEU A 482 -13.57 -8.20 33.46
N GLY A 483 -14.86 -7.81 33.65
CA GLY A 483 -15.66 -8.22 34.78
C GLY A 483 -15.77 -9.74 34.91
N ALA A 484 -15.97 -10.44 33.80
CA ALA A 484 -15.99 -11.90 33.76
C ALA A 484 -14.67 -12.51 34.25
N GLY A 485 -13.53 -12.06 33.73
CA GLY A 485 -12.22 -12.53 34.16
C GLY A 485 -11.92 -12.24 35.63
N LEU A 486 -12.23 -11.04 36.11
CA LEU A 486 -12.08 -10.67 37.54
C LEU A 486 -12.95 -11.52 38.46
N ALA A 487 -14.18 -11.82 38.03
CA ALA A 487 -15.10 -12.65 38.82
C ALA A 487 -14.60 -14.10 38.95
N GLN A 488 -13.97 -14.65 37.91
CA GLN A 488 -13.34 -15.99 37.95
C GLN A 488 -12.12 -16.01 38.90
N LEU A 489 -11.45 -14.87 39.09
CA LEU A 489 -10.36 -14.68 40.06
C LEU A 489 -10.88 -14.36 41.46
N ALA A 490 -12.19 -14.46 41.73
CA ALA A 490 -12.87 -14.06 42.98
C ALA A 490 -12.68 -12.57 43.38
N ARG A 491 -12.25 -11.70 42.45
CA ARG A 491 -12.09 -10.25 42.66
C ARG A 491 -13.41 -9.51 42.38
N LEU A 492 -14.46 -9.87 43.18
CA LEU A 492 -15.84 -9.49 42.87
C LEU A 492 -16.12 -7.98 42.93
N ASP A 493 -15.45 -7.23 43.79
CA ASP A 493 -15.66 -5.77 43.87
C ASP A 493 -15.13 -5.06 42.65
N GLU A 494 -13.95 -5.48 42.14
CA GLU A 494 -13.39 -4.97 40.89
C GLU A 494 -14.26 -5.41 39.70
N ALA A 495 -14.74 -6.65 39.69
CA ALA A 495 -15.64 -7.17 38.65
C ALA A 495 -16.92 -6.33 38.54
N ARG A 496 -17.58 -6.04 39.69
CA ARG A 496 -18.76 -5.19 39.73
C ARG A 496 -18.49 -3.75 39.30
N SER A 497 -17.31 -3.21 39.69
CA SER A 497 -16.89 -1.89 39.26
C SER A 497 -16.69 -1.81 37.74
N ALA A 498 -16.05 -2.83 37.13
CA ALA A 498 -15.91 -2.93 35.70
C ALA A 498 -17.26 -3.03 34.98
N THR A 499 -18.16 -3.91 35.45
CA THR A 499 -19.53 -4.03 34.92
C THR A 499 -20.28 -2.69 34.96
N LYS A 500 -20.21 -1.97 36.10
CA LYS A 500 -20.84 -0.64 36.25
C LYS A 500 -20.30 0.35 35.22
N ALA A 501 -18.99 0.37 34.98
CA ALA A 501 -18.37 1.23 33.97
C ALA A 501 -18.84 0.84 32.55
N GLY A 502 -18.94 -0.46 32.25
CA GLY A 502 -19.46 -0.95 30.97
C GLY A 502 -20.93 -0.55 30.75
N LEU A 503 -21.78 -0.70 31.76
CA LEU A 503 -23.21 -0.32 31.70
C LEU A 503 -23.42 1.20 31.56
N ALA A 504 -22.49 2.01 32.05
CA ALA A 504 -22.54 3.45 31.83
C ALA A 504 -22.32 3.82 30.35
N LEU A 505 -21.56 3.02 29.62
CA LEU A 505 -21.30 3.19 28.19
C LEU A 505 -22.33 2.46 27.31
N ASN A 506 -22.82 1.29 27.75
CA ASN A 506 -23.83 0.49 27.06
C ASN A 506 -24.84 -0.06 28.07
N PRO A 507 -25.91 0.70 28.36
CA PRO A 507 -26.93 0.31 29.36
C PRO A 507 -27.77 -0.92 28.98
N THR A 508 -27.78 -1.30 27.69
CA THR A 508 -28.61 -2.41 27.18
C THR A 508 -27.84 -3.71 27.04
N PHE A 509 -26.59 -3.76 27.48
CA PHE A 509 -25.80 -4.98 27.43
C PHE A 509 -26.34 -6.04 28.37
N ALA A 510 -26.45 -7.28 27.89
CA ALA A 510 -27.00 -8.40 28.65
C ALA A 510 -26.30 -9.72 28.33
N VAL A 511 -26.22 -10.63 29.30
CA VAL A 511 -25.59 -11.95 29.17
C VAL A 511 -26.26 -12.77 28.06
N THR A 512 -27.59 -12.77 27.96
CA THR A 512 -28.34 -13.53 26.95
C THR A 512 -28.04 -13.05 25.54
N ARG A 513 -27.91 -11.73 25.31
CA ARG A 513 -27.53 -11.16 24.01
C ARG A 513 -26.10 -11.50 23.64
N PHE A 514 -25.21 -11.38 24.62
CA PHE A 514 -23.81 -11.79 24.43
C PHE A 514 -23.74 -13.28 24.06
N HIS A 515 -24.36 -14.15 24.82
CA HIS A 515 -24.37 -15.59 24.56
C HIS A 515 -24.92 -15.91 23.17
N ALA A 516 -26.08 -15.34 22.79
CA ALA A 516 -26.66 -15.60 21.48
C ALA A 516 -25.72 -15.20 20.32
N ALA A 517 -25.09 -14.03 20.42
CA ALA A 517 -24.17 -13.54 19.40
C ALA A 517 -22.89 -14.41 19.30
N TRP A 518 -22.30 -14.76 20.44
CA TRP A 518 -21.02 -15.48 20.45
C TRP A 518 -21.18 -16.98 20.22
N ALA A 519 -22.22 -17.61 20.73
CA ALA A 519 -22.51 -19.02 20.41
C ALA A 519 -22.82 -19.24 18.92
N ALA A 520 -23.37 -18.21 18.24
CA ALA A 520 -23.61 -18.28 16.80
C ALA A 520 -22.32 -18.22 15.94
N MET A 521 -21.18 -17.84 16.53
CA MET A 521 -19.91 -17.66 15.79
C MET A 521 -19.25 -18.98 15.39
N SER A 522 -19.54 -20.11 16.07
CA SER A 522 -18.89 -21.38 15.80
C SER A 522 -19.74 -22.58 16.28
N ASP A 523 -19.58 -23.72 15.58
CA ASP A 523 -20.06 -25.04 16.05
C ASP A 523 -18.94 -25.88 16.70
N ASP A 524 -17.74 -25.33 16.83
CA ASP A 524 -16.61 -26.04 17.44
C ASP A 524 -16.92 -26.39 18.91
N PRO A 525 -16.90 -27.68 19.31
CA PRO A 525 -17.27 -28.09 20.67
C PRO A 525 -16.31 -27.53 21.73
N ARG A 526 -15.03 -27.36 21.41
CA ARG A 526 -14.03 -26.80 22.32
C ARG A 526 -14.33 -25.33 22.58
N TYR A 527 -14.57 -24.56 21.52
CA TYR A 527 -14.98 -23.16 21.62
C TYR A 527 -16.24 -23.02 22.49
N LEU A 528 -17.31 -23.76 22.20
CA LEU A 528 -18.58 -23.68 22.91
C LEU A 528 -18.44 -24.05 24.39
N SER A 529 -17.64 -25.08 24.71
CA SER A 529 -17.37 -25.47 26.11
C SER A 529 -16.59 -24.39 26.89
N GLN A 530 -15.74 -23.66 26.23
CA GLN A 530 -14.94 -22.57 26.83
C GLN A 530 -15.76 -21.28 27.04
N LEU A 531 -16.92 -21.13 26.39
CA LEU A 531 -17.77 -19.95 26.51
C LEU A 531 -18.52 -19.92 27.85
N GLU A 532 -18.94 -21.08 28.39
CA GLU A 532 -19.75 -21.14 29.61
C GLU A 532 -19.07 -20.53 30.85
N PRO A 533 -17.78 -20.77 31.15
CA PRO A 533 -17.11 -20.09 32.27
C PRO A 533 -17.09 -18.56 32.15
N ILE A 534 -17.05 -18.04 30.91
CA ILE A 534 -17.10 -16.59 30.64
C ILE A 534 -18.47 -16.04 31.00
N LEU A 535 -19.55 -16.71 30.57
CA LEU A 535 -20.93 -16.33 30.90
C LEU A 535 -21.19 -16.38 32.40
N GLU A 536 -20.70 -17.43 33.08
CA GLU A 536 -20.79 -17.53 34.54
C GLU A 536 -20.04 -16.37 35.21
N GLY A 537 -18.84 -16.02 34.73
CA GLY A 537 -18.06 -14.89 35.22
C GLY A 537 -18.81 -13.56 35.04
N MET A 538 -19.51 -13.33 33.93
CA MET A 538 -20.33 -12.16 33.68
C MET A 538 -21.48 -12.08 34.69
N ARG A 539 -22.18 -13.20 34.95
CA ARG A 539 -23.26 -13.26 35.96
C ARG A 539 -22.74 -12.92 37.37
N LYS A 540 -21.58 -13.51 37.75
CA LYS A 540 -20.93 -13.21 39.05
C LYS A 540 -20.50 -11.74 39.17
N ALA A 541 -20.10 -11.12 38.05
CA ALA A 541 -19.75 -9.70 37.97
C ALA A 541 -20.95 -8.77 37.99
N GLY A 542 -22.20 -9.30 38.00
CA GLY A 542 -23.43 -8.52 38.05
C GLY A 542 -23.85 -7.94 36.68
N VAL A 543 -23.45 -8.54 35.58
CA VAL A 543 -23.97 -8.20 34.23
C VAL A 543 -25.44 -8.63 34.19
N PRO A 544 -26.39 -7.76 33.73
CA PRO A 544 -27.81 -8.11 33.61
C PRO A 544 -28.04 -9.34 32.73
N GLU A 545 -29.01 -10.18 33.08
CA GLU A 545 -29.33 -11.38 32.29
C GLU A 545 -30.05 -11.01 30.98
N GLN A 546 -30.97 -9.98 31.02
CA GLN A 546 -31.77 -9.48 29.88
C GLN A 546 -31.67 -7.97 29.74
#